data_b5672af2ba4e18d692ec9c686757408e
#
_entry.id   b5672af2ba4e18d692ec9c686757408e
#
_cell.length_a   1.000
_cell.length_b   1.000
_cell.length_c   1.000
_cell.angle_alpha   90.00
_cell.angle_beta   90.00
_cell.angle_gamma   90.00
#
_symmetry.space_group_name_H-M   'P 1'
#
loop_
_entity.id
_entity.type
_entity.pdbx_description
1 polymer ?
#
loop_
_entity_poly.entity_id
_entity_poly.type
_entity_poly.pdbx_seq_one_letter_code
_entity_poly.pdbx_strand_id
1 'polypeptide(L)'
;MVVDSAQYNNSTDNCLLSRIKNQYCVKIIDDDIGFGVFKVMGSILNPVDGNSFVDLVKAKETGLLVDKTDLISKINLRLNTVGKLLSLTRPRRFGKTVTADMLLAYYSKEYDGKKIFEGLEISKKDNYEQYLNKYDVIYVDMNTINRLYDGYTIKKQKVEGINDLVDYLEYSIIKDLREHEYYAECFKKHQIENIGLLEALSYLRNDLNTQFVFIMDEWDLIYRDYRNEDALQKKFIEFLRGLFKSSSGQACFALAYLTGILPIKKYNSQSALNCFDEYNMFAPGNYAPYFGFTEDEVAQIVKSPDCKVSHQDLKEWYEGYKINGVDIYNPNSVCKAISRNQCISYWSGTSSNEEVVNLINMNFDGIKDDIIHLIEGSAIQFSCITFQNDMVSIKTKDDIFSLLVCLGYLGCVDDGDGYHLVYVPNKEIRTVLSSIVKSQPWFNSIPIIERSQSLFEAITTLDANKAAEIITEIHNSPNVSLLTYNREESMVFCLISGLMWQTEREYEVFRELQSGKGSADLIYVPKRNINLPILLIEFKYGQSADEAINQIKEKEYFRRYIDGDYPNDVLLIGINYNPKTKEHQCMIEKID
;
A
#
# COMPACT_ATOMS: atom_id res chain seq x y z
N MET A 1 1.60 -42.64 19.65
CA MET A 1 0.95 -43.68 18.82
C MET A 1 1.27 -43.32 17.37
N VAL A 2 2.09 -44.16 16.81
CA VAL A 2 2.56 -44.14 15.42
C VAL A 2 1.44 -44.62 14.52
N VAL A 3 1.18 -44.00 13.39
CA VAL A 3 0.65 -44.70 12.21
C VAL A 3 1.29 -44.11 10.96
N ASP A 4 1.79 -45.01 10.22
CA ASP A 4 2.65 -45.07 9.10
C ASP A 4 2.16 -44.44 7.79
N SER A 5 3.16 -44.15 6.98
CA SER A 5 3.24 -43.91 5.56
C SER A 5 2.43 -44.83 4.65
N ALA A 6 1.82 -44.28 3.60
CA ALA A 6 1.57 -45.01 2.36
C ALA A 6 1.94 -44.14 1.14
N GLN A 7 2.80 -44.74 0.34
CA GLN A 7 3.39 -44.29 -0.91
C GLN A 7 2.35 -43.98 -1.99
N TYR A 8 2.61 -42.92 -2.77
CA TYR A 8 2.30 -42.91 -4.19
C TYR A 8 3.47 -42.29 -4.97
N ASN A 9 4.02 -43.10 -5.84
CA ASN A 9 5.07 -42.77 -6.78
C ASN A 9 4.51 -42.20 -8.10
N ASN A 10 5.32 -41.35 -8.71
CA ASN A 10 5.44 -41.02 -10.12
C ASN A 10 4.54 -39.92 -10.73
N SER A 11 5.09 -38.73 -10.81
CA SER A 11 5.44 -38.13 -12.11
C SER A 11 6.43 -36.97 -11.86
N THR A 12 7.67 -37.22 -12.13
CA THR A 12 8.78 -36.29 -12.26
C THR A 12 8.47 -35.36 -13.41
N ASP A 13 8.35 -34.06 -13.12
CA ASP A 13 8.69 -32.85 -13.85
C ASP A 13 7.89 -31.58 -13.45
N ASN A 14 6.79 -31.71 -12.69
CA ASN A 14 6.05 -30.53 -12.22
C ASN A 14 6.36 -30.11 -10.77
N CYS A 15 7.24 -30.84 -10.09
CA CYS A 15 7.49 -30.64 -8.66
C CYS A 15 8.59 -29.60 -8.37
N LEU A 16 9.46 -29.27 -9.33
CA LEU A 16 10.51 -28.27 -9.11
C LEU A 16 9.96 -26.84 -9.18
N LEU A 17 9.09 -26.55 -10.13
CA LEU A 17 8.49 -25.23 -10.30
C LEU A 17 7.52 -24.86 -9.16
N SER A 18 6.76 -25.84 -8.62
CA SER A 18 5.87 -25.60 -7.48
C SER A 18 6.64 -25.39 -6.17
N ARG A 19 7.77 -26.05 -5.98
CA ARG A 19 8.64 -25.84 -4.79
C ARG A 19 9.37 -24.51 -4.86
N ILE A 20 9.84 -24.09 -6.03
CA ILE A 20 10.46 -22.78 -6.23
C ILE A 20 9.43 -21.67 -6.05
N LYS A 21 8.21 -21.79 -6.62
CA LYS A 21 7.12 -20.82 -6.45
C LYS A 21 6.74 -20.59 -4.98
N ASN A 22 6.64 -21.65 -4.18
CA ASN A 22 6.30 -21.53 -2.76
C ASN A 22 7.43 -20.98 -1.88
N GLN A 23 8.68 -21.20 -2.24
CA GLN A 23 9.83 -20.82 -1.41
C GLN A 23 10.25 -19.35 -1.58
N TYR A 24 10.06 -18.77 -2.76
CA TYR A 24 10.52 -17.40 -3.07
C TYR A 24 9.40 -16.36 -3.02
N CYS A 25 8.17 -16.67 -3.43
CA CYS A 25 7.03 -15.77 -3.19
C CYS A 25 6.74 -15.57 -1.69
N VAL A 26 6.90 -16.61 -0.87
CA VAL A 26 6.70 -16.55 0.58
C VAL A 26 7.75 -15.66 1.26
N LYS A 27 8.99 -15.61 0.77
CA LYS A 27 10.04 -14.74 1.37
C LYS A 27 9.85 -13.24 1.14
N ILE A 28 9.14 -12.84 0.10
CA ILE A 28 8.83 -11.43 -0.18
C ILE A 28 7.59 -10.98 0.61
N ILE A 29 6.83 -11.92 1.17
CA ILE A 29 5.44 -11.76 1.60
C ILE A 29 5.25 -12.01 3.10
N ASP A 30 6.14 -12.73 3.77
CA ASP A 30 5.97 -13.13 5.17
C ASP A 30 6.91 -12.40 6.14
N ASP A 31 6.74 -11.07 6.27
CA ASP A 31 7.19 -10.39 7.47
C ASP A 31 6.25 -10.60 8.68
N ASP A 32 5.11 -11.30 8.50
CA ASP A 32 4.04 -11.41 9.51
C ASP A 32 3.77 -12.83 10.05
N ILE A 33 4.51 -13.89 9.64
CA ILE A 33 4.35 -15.23 10.25
C ILE A 33 5.70 -15.72 10.74
N GLY A 34 5.84 -15.73 12.08
CA GLY A 34 7.03 -16.13 12.79
C GLY A 34 7.42 -17.60 12.57
N PHE A 35 8.15 -17.89 11.52
CA PHE A 35 9.11 -18.98 11.47
C PHE A 35 10.45 -18.37 11.04
N GLY A 36 11.22 -17.98 12.05
CA GLY A 36 12.51 -17.40 11.86
C GLY A 36 13.46 -18.37 11.17
N VAL A 37 13.79 -18.09 9.94
CA VAL A 37 15.20 -18.31 9.56
C VAL A 37 15.95 -17.25 10.34
N PHE A 38 16.63 -17.65 11.42
CA PHE A 38 17.57 -16.79 12.12
C PHE A 38 18.56 -16.28 11.06
N LYS A 39 18.37 -15.03 10.61
CA LYS A 39 19.42 -14.30 9.93
C LYS A 39 20.57 -14.31 10.95
N VAL A 40 21.62 -15.06 10.69
CA VAL A 40 22.88 -14.94 11.44
C VAL A 40 23.17 -13.45 11.49
N MET A 41 23.52 -12.90 12.64
CA MET A 41 23.79 -11.47 12.84
C MET A 41 24.62 -10.96 11.66
N GLY A 42 23.94 -10.41 10.63
CA GLY A 42 24.60 -9.81 9.49
C GLY A 42 25.25 -8.50 9.94
N SER A 43 26.41 -8.21 9.40
CA SER A 43 27.08 -6.93 9.56
C SER A 43 26.16 -5.80 9.08
N ILE A 44 26.17 -4.66 9.76
CA ILE A 44 25.57 -3.40 9.29
C ILE A 44 26.45 -2.81 8.17
N LEU A 45 27.73 -3.09 8.20
CA LEU A 45 28.66 -2.66 7.16
C LEU A 45 28.68 -3.72 6.05
N ASN A 46 28.30 -3.32 4.83
CA ASN A 46 28.30 -4.16 3.63
C ASN A 46 27.61 -5.54 3.80
N PRO A 47 26.39 -5.64 4.32
CA PRO A 47 25.75 -6.93 4.50
C PRO A 47 25.52 -7.63 3.15
N VAL A 48 25.86 -8.90 3.05
CA VAL A 48 25.72 -9.72 1.82
C VAL A 48 24.59 -10.74 1.91
N ASP A 49 24.19 -11.12 3.11
CA ASP A 49 23.16 -12.12 3.34
C ASP A 49 21.74 -11.52 3.37
N GLY A 50 20.78 -12.28 2.83
CA GLY A 50 19.36 -11.95 2.90
C GLY A 50 18.94 -10.73 2.05
N ASN A 51 19.68 -10.40 0.99
CA ASN A 51 19.33 -9.33 0.07
C ASN A 51 18.17 -9.76 -0.84
N SER A 52 17.01 -9.17 -0.63
CA SER A 52 15.76 -9.52 -1.32
C SER A 52 15.82 -9.21 -2.82
N PHE A 53 16.52 -8.15 -3.23
CA PHE A 53 16.68 -7.81 -4.64
C PHE A 53 17.53 -8.86 -5.37
N VAL A 54 18.64 -9.29 -4.77
CA VAL A 54 19.51 -10.33 -5.36
C VAL A 54 18.76 -11.65 -5.51
N ASP A 55 17.93 -12.01 -4.53
CA ASP A 55 17.10 -13.21 -4.60
C ASP A 55 16.04 -13.10 -5.71
N LEU A 56 15.44 -11.91 -5.92
CA LEU A 56 14.52 -11.65 -7.04
C LEU A 56 15.22 -11.77 -8.40
N VAL A 57 16.43 -11.24 -8.53
CA VAL A 57 17.22 -11.34 -9.77
C VAL A 57 17.57 -12.80 -10.08
N LYS A 58 17.95 -13.60 -9.08
CA LYS A 58 18.17 -15.06 -9.26
C LYS A 58 16.91 -15.78 -9.70
N ALA A 59 15.74 -15.30 -9.26
CA ALA A 59 14.44 -15.88 -9.59
C ALA A 59 13.78 -15.22 -10.83
N LYS A 60 14.51 -14.44 -11.63
CA LYS A 60 13.95 -13.67 -12.77
C LYS A 60 13.15 -14.52 -13.79
N GLU A 61 13.51 -15.79 -13.94
CA GLU A 61 12.81 -16.73 -14.83
C GLU A 61 11.36 -17.02 -14.37
N THR A 62 11.01 -16.70 -13.11
CA THR A 62 9.64 -16.82 -12.62
C THR A 62 8.69 -15.76 -13.19
N GLY A 63 9.20 -14.77 -13.91
CA GLY A 63 8.43 -13.68 -14.53
C GLY A 63 7.89 -12.63 -13.53
N LEU A 64 8.28 -12.70 -12.25
CA LEU A 64 7.83 -11.77 -11.21
C LEU A 64 8.79 -10.59 -10.95
N LEU A 65 9.97 -10.60 -11.57
CA LEU A 65 10.89 -9.48 -11.48
C LEU A 65 10.42 -8.35 -12.41
N VAL A 66 10.00 -7.24 -11.83
CA VAL A 66 9.81 -5.96 -12.53
C VAL A 66 11.08 -5.14 -12.36
N ASP A 67 11.74 -4.83 -13.46
CA ASP A 67 13.02 -4.13 -13.45
C ASP A 67 12.84 -2.63 -13.17
N LYS A 68 13.22 -2.21 -11.97
CA LYS A 68 13.23 -0.80 -11.51
C LYS A 68 14.66 -0.23 -11.41
N THR A 69 15.65 -0.92 -11.95
CA THR A 69 17.07 -0.56 -11.75
C THR A 69 17.46 0.77 -12.40
N ASP A 70 16.67 1.30 -13.34
CA ASP A 70 16.85 2.66 -13.86
C ASP A 70 16.83 3.75 -12.76
N LEU A 71 16.17 3.49 -11.63
CA LEU A 71 16.21 4.36 -10.45
C LEU A 71 17.66 4.64 -10.00
N ILE A 72 18.54 3.66 -10.08
CA ILE A 72 19.95 3.79 -9.71
C ILE A 72 20.62 4.90 -10.53
N SER A 73 20.34 4.95 -11.85
CA SER A 73 20.88 5.99 -12.72
C SER A 73 20.50 7.40 -12.25
N LYS A 74 19.27 7.59 -11.77
CA LYS A 74 18.80 8.87 -11.22
C LYS A 74 19.45 9.20 -9.87
N ILE A 75 19.64 8.19 -9.01
CA ILE A 75 20.31 8.37 -7.72
C ILE A 75 21.80 8.64 -7.92
N ASN A 76 22.45 8.02 -8.92
CA ASN A 76 23.84 8.27 -9.29
C ASN A 76 24.12 9.75 -9.57
N LEU A 77 23.18 10.49 -10.14
CA LEU A 77 23.31 11.93 -10.38
C LEU A 77 23.36 12.76 -9.09
N ARG A 78 23.01 12.19 -7.95
CA ARG A 78 23.01 12.85 -6.65
C ARG A 78 24.28 12.64 -5.85
N LEU A 79 25.05 11.58 -6.14
CA LEU A 79 26.26 11.27 -5.39
C LEU A 79 27.24 12.43 -5.36
N ASN A 80 27.75 12.75 -4.17
CA ASN A 80 28.70 13.84 -3.94
C ASN A 80 28.22 15.24 -4.35
N THR A 81 26.88 15.42 -4.52
CA THR A 81 26.27 16.73 -4.79
C THR A 81 25.58 17.29 -3.54
N VAL A 82 25.02 18.48 -3.64
CA VAL A 82 24.18 19.06 -2.58
C VAL A 82 22.89 18.28 -2.36
N GLY A 83 22.40 17.53 -3.34
CA GLY A 83 21.20 16.68 -3.29
C GLY A 83 21.46 15.23 -2.88
N LYS A 84 22.62 14.91 -2.30
CA LYS A 84 23.00 13.54 -1.90
C LYS A 84 22.24 12.95 -0.70
N LEU A 85 21.49 13.77 0.02
CA LEU A 85 20.65 13.32 1.13
C LEU A 85 19.21 13.15 0.62
N LEU A 86 18.77 11.92 0.47
CA LEU A 86 17.53 11.54 -0.19
C LEU A 86 16.62 10.74 0.75
N SER A 87 15.37 11.14 0.86
CA SER A 87 14.33 10.39 1.58
C SER A 87 13.19 10.03 0.62
N LEU A 88 12.91 8.73 0.48
CA LEU A 88 11.82 8.21 -0.34
C LEU A 88 10.89 7.37 0.53
N THR A 89 9.71 7.90 0.85
CA THR A 89 8.73 7.21 1.69
C THR A 89 7.50 6.79 0.89
N ARG A 90 7.02 5.57 1.14
CA ARG A 90 5.87 4.97 0.47
C ARG A 90 5.10 4.06 1.43
N PRO A 91 3.84 3.74 1.16
CA PRO A 91 3.08 2.79 1.96
C PRO A 91 3.79 1.43 2.09
N ARG A 92 3.31 0.62 3.01
CA ARG A 92 3.80 -0.76 3.16
C ARG A 92 3.62 -1.53 1.85
N ARG A 93 4.58 -2.44 1.55
CA ARG A 93 4.50 -3.39 0.40
C ARG A 93 4.64 -2.76 -0.99
N PHE A 94 5.15 -1.51 -1.08
CA PHE A 94 5.44 -0.82 -2.34
C PHE A 94 6.88 -1.01 -2.83
N GLY A 95 7.63 -1.97 -2.28
CA GLY A 95 8.97 -2.33 -2.75
C GLY A 95 10.11 -1.52 -2.13
N LYS A 96 9.90 -0.83 -1.00
CA LYS A 96 10.92 0.00 -0.33
C LYS A 96 12.19 -0.78 0.03
N THR A 97 12.04 -1.86 0.78
CA THR A 97 13.16 -2.74 1.18
C THR A 97 13.90 -3.32 -0.01
N VAL A 98 13.15 -3.78 -1.04
CA VAL A 98 13.76 -4.28 -2.29
C VAL A 98 14.59 -3.19 -2.97
N THR A 99 14.13 -1.93 -2.93
CA THR A 99 14.89 -0.79 -3.47
C THR A 99 16.13 -0.51 -2.62
N ALA A 100 16.04 -0.54 -1.30
CA ALA A 100 17.19 -0.38 -0.41
C ALA A 100 18.24 -1.49 -0.64
N ASP A 101 17.79 -2.74 -0.77
CA ASP A 101 18.62 -3.90 -1.09
C ASP A 101 19.26 -3.82 -2.49
N MET A 102 18.55 -3.27 -3.47
CA MET A 102 19.06 -3.00 -4.81
C MET A 102 20.21 -1.98 -4.77
N LEU A 103 20.03 -0.89 -4.01
CA LEU A 103 21.08 0.13 -3.84
C LEU A 103 22.28 -0.43 -3.09
N LEU A 104 22.06 -1.24 -2.05
CA LEU A 104 23.12 -1.95 -1.33
C LEU A 104 23.92 -2.82 -2.30
N ALA A 105 23.27 -3.69 -3.08
CA ALA A 105 23.95 -4.58 -4.02
C ALA A 105 24.71 -3.81 -5.12
N TYR A 106 24.24 -2.62 -5.50
CA TYR A 106 24.88 -1.80 -6.51
C TYR A 106 26.11 -1.03 -5.98
N TYR A 107 26.00 -0.42 -4.81
CA TYR A 107 27.09 0.43 -4.30
C TYR A 107 28.17 -0.35 -3.53
N SER A 108 27.80 -1.41 -2.81
CA SER A 108 28.72 -2.12 -1.92
C SER A 108 29.82 -2.87 -2.68
N LYS A 109 31.05 -2.75 -2.19
CA LYS A 109 32.24 -3.44 -2.69
C LYS A 109 32.20 -4.96 -2.56
N GLU A 110 31.35 -5.47 -1.66
CA GLU A 110 31.26 -6.91 -1.34
C GLU A 110 30.36 -7.69 -2.31
N TYR A 111 29.70 -7.02 -3.24
CA TYR A 111 28.84 -7.67 -4.23
C TYR A 111 29.52 -7.80 -5.60
N ASP A 112 29.18 -8.86 -6.34
CA ASP A 112 29.47 -8.96 -7.77
C ASP A 112 28.37 -8.28 -8.59
N GLY A 113 28.40 -6.94 -8.55
CA GLY A 113 27.37 -6.14 -9.21
C GLY A 113 27.30 -6.35 -10.72
N LYS A 114 28.43 -6.63 -11.39
CA LYS A 114 28.42 -6.92 -12.84
C LYS A 114 27.51 -8.09 -13.17
N LYS A 115 27.61 -9.17 -12.38
CA LYS A 115 26.80 -10.37 -12.55
C LYS A 115 25.34 -10.14 -12.14
N ILE A 116 25.10 -9.40 -11.05
CA ILE A 116 23.75 -9.16 -10.53
C ILE A 116 22.93 -8.28 -11.48
N PHE A 117 23.53 -7.24 -12.03
CA PHE A 117 22.85 -6.26 -12.87
C PHE A 117 22.95 -6.52 -14.38
N GLU A 118 23.54 -7.66 -14.78
CA GLU A 118 23.66 -8.05 -16.18
C GLU A 118 22.29 -8.14 -16.87
N GLY A 119 22.14 -7.36 -17.96
CA GLY A 119 20.92 -7.32 -18.76
C GLY A 119 19.77 -6.48 -18.16
N LEU A 120 19.92 -5.93 -16.94
CA LEU A 120 18.95 -5.02 -16.34
C LEU A 120 19.10 -3.59 -16.89
N GLU A 121 18.06 -2.75 -16.72
CA GLU A 121 18.00 -1.40 -17.30
C GLU A 121 19.18 -0.51 -16.89
N ILE A 122 19.65 -0.61 -15.67
CA ILE A 122 20.82 0.17 -15.22
C ILE A 122 22.08 -0.19 -15.99
N SER A 123 22.27 -1.45 -16.42
CA SER A 123 23.46 -1.87 -17.16
C SER A 123 23.59 -1.20 -18.54
N LYS A 124 22.49 -0.61 -19.03
CA LYS A 124 22.42 0.12 -20.31
C LYS A 124 22.71 1.63 -20.17
N LYS A 125 22.91 2.12 -18.93
CA LYS A 125 23.07 3.57 -18.66
C LYS A 125 24.54 3.96 -18.62
N ASP A 126 24.85 5.16 -19.10
CA ASP A 126 26.20 5.68 -19.19
C ASP A 126 26.92 5.79 -17.84
N ASN A 127 26.15 6.01 -16.75
CA ASN A 127 26.71 6.14 -15.40
C ASN A 127 26.76 4.82 -14.62
N TYR A 128 26.49 3.67 -15.26
CA TYR A 128 26.46 2.36 -14.62
C TYR A 128 27.77 1.97 -13.95
N GLU A 129 28.87 1.96 -14.70
CA GLU A 129 30.17 1.49 -14.18
C GLU A 129 30.86 2.53 -13.27
N GLN A 130 30.41 3.78 -13.29
CA GLN A 130 31.03 4.87 -12.57
C GLN A 130 31.02 4.64 -11.05
N TYR A 131 29.92 4.08 -10.53
CA TYR A 131 29.70 3.92 -9.10
C TYR A 131 29.46 2.47 -8.66
N LEU A 132 29.40 1.53 -9.62
CA LEU A 132 29.17 0.11 -9.34
C LEU A 132 30.26 -0.46 -8.43
N ASN A 133 29.86 -0.96 -7.27
CA ASN A 133 30.72 -1.58 -6.25
C ASN A 133 31.92 -0.72 -5.83
N LYS A 134 31.72 0.61 -5.68
CA LYS A 134 32.79 1.56 -5.34
C LYS A 134 32.80 2.00 -3.89
N TYR A 135 31.77 1.73 -3.12
CA TYR A 135 31.60 2.26 -1.77
C TYR A 135 31.51 1.16 -0.70
N ASP A 136 31.86 1.53 0.50
CA ASP A 136 31.42 0.82 1.68
C ASP A 136 30.06 1.35 2.08
N VAL A 137 29.11 0.45 2.32
CA VAL A 137 27.72 0.78 2.59
C VAL A 137 27.39 0.49 4.04
N ILE A 138 26.99 1.51 4.78
CA ILE A 138 26.37 1.36 6.10
C ILE A 138 24.87 1.15 5.86
N TYR A 139 24.40 -0.08 6.03
CA TYR A 139 23.01 -0.49 5.79
C TYR A 139 22.31 -0.78 7.12
N VAL A 140 21.35 0.06 7.47
CA VAL A 140 20.56 -0.03 8.70
C VAL A 140 19.14 -0.45 8.37
N ASP A 141 18.76 -1.66 8.73
CA ASP A 141 17.36 -2.09 8.81
C ASP A 141 16.88 -1.91 10.25
N MET A 142 16.04 -0.90 10.48
CA MET A 142 15.58 -0.56 11.83
C MET A 142 14.77 -1.67 12.50
N ASN A 143 14.04 -2.50 11.72
CA ASN A 143 13.35 -3.66 12.26
C ASN A 143 14.34 -4.69 12.82
N THR A 144 15.42 -4.95 12.11
CA THR A 144 16.47 -5.86 12.57
C THR A 144 17.17 -5.29 13.81
N ILE A 145 17.53 -4.01 13.81
CA ILE A 145 18.15 -3.35 14.98
C ILE A 145 17.23 -3.43 16.19
N ASN A 146 15.94 -3.17 16.04
CA ASN A 146 14.97 -3.27 17.12
C ASN A 146 14.88 -4.68 17.72
N ARG A 147 14.77 -5.69 16.89
CA ARG A 147 14.75 -7.10 17.33
C ARG A 147 16.05 -7.52 18.06
N LEU A 148 17.19 -7.03 17.59
CA LEU A 148 18.49 -7.30 18.24
C LEU A 148 18.60 -6.59 19.58
N TYR A 149 18.11 -5.36 19.69
CA TYR A 149 18.03 -4.62 20.94
C TYR A 149 17.11 -5.30 21.95
N ASP A 150 15.95 -5.79 21.55
CA ASP A 150 15.06 -6.59 22.40
C ASP A 150 15.77 -7.85 22.92
N GLY A 151 16.46 -8.57 22.05
CA GLY A 151 17.26 -9.74 22.43
C GLY A 151 18.41 -9.41 23.40
N TYR A 152 19.02 -8.25 23.23
CA TYR A 152 20.07 -7.72 24.11
C TYR A 152 19.53 -7.41 25.50
N THR A 153 18.38 -6.72 25.59
CA THR A 153 17.74 -6.35 26.86
C THR A 153 17.24 -7.58 27.64
N ILE A 154 16.66 -8.57 26.96
CA ILE A 154 16.17 -9.82 27.56
C ILE A 154 17.35 -10.61 28.18
N LYS A 155 18.49 -10.67 27.51
CA LYS A 155 19.68 -11.38 28.01
C LYS A 155 20.39 -10.66 29.15
N LYS A 156 19.92 -9.47 29.56
CA LYS A 156 20.54 -8.61 30.59
C LYS A 156 22.05 -8.36 30.35
N GLN A 157 22.47 -8.41 29.11
CA GLN A 157 23.82 -8.04 28.73
C GLN A 157 23.95 -6.52 28.82
N LYS A 158 24.48 -6.02 29.90
CA LYS A 158 24.79 -4.58 30.05
C LYS A 158 26.17 -4.30 29.49
N VAL A 159 26.23 -3.69 28.33
CA VAL A 159 27.41 -2.97 27.88
C VAL A 159 27.27 -1.54 28.42
N GLU A 160 28.33 -1.03 29.05
CA GLU A 160 28.33 0.33 29.57
C GLU A 160 28.10 1.34 28.44
N GLY A 161 27.18 2.27 28.65
CA GLY A 161 26.82 3.29 27.65
C GLY A 161 25.63 2.98 26.76
N ILE A 162 25.07 1.76 26.78
CA ILE A 162 23.83 1.43 26.01
C ILE A 162 22.63 1.50 26.94
N ASN A 163 21.83 2.58 26.78
CA ASN A 163 20.65 2.84 27.60
C ASN A 163 19.35 2.67 26.81
N ASP A 164 19.38 2.82 25.50
CA ASP A 164 18.21 2.75 24.62
C ASP A 164 18.59 2.23 23.21
N LEU A 165 17.58 2.16 22.34
CA LEU A 165 17.72 1.67 20.96
C LEU A 165 18.69 2.52 20.13
N VAL A 166 18.77 3.83 20.36
CA VAL A 166 19.67 4.73 19.61
C VAL A 166 21.12 4.49 20.00
N ASP A 167 21.40 4.33 21.30
CA ASP A 167 22.74 3.94 21.77
C ASP A 167 23.16 2.59 21.19
N TYR A 168 22.22 1.64 21.14
CA TYR A 168 22.47 0.32 20.57
C TYR A 168 22.76 0.38 19.06
N LEU A 169 22.03 1.21 18.31
CA LEU A 169 22.28 1.45 16.89
C LEU A 169 23.67 2.03 16.66
N GLU A 170 24.03 3.09 17.39
CA GLU A 170 25.34 3.73 17.28
C GLU A 170 26.48 2.75 17.63
N TYR A 171 26.34 2.02 18.74
CA TYR A 171 27.26 0.98 19.14
C TYR A 171 27.44 -0.10 18.06
N SER A 172 26.35 -0.55 17.45
CA SER A 172 26.38 -1.61 16.45
C SER A 172 27.13 -1.19 15.18
N ILE A 173 26.92 0.06 14.72
CA ILE A 173 27.67 0.61 13.58
C ILE A 173 29.17 0.73 13.91
N ILE A 174 29.51 1.30 15.07
CA ILE A 174 30.91 1.48 15.50
C ILE A 174 31.60 0.13 15.65
N LYS A 175 30.92 -0.87 16.23
CA LYS A 175 31.44 -2.22 16.39
C LYS A 175 31.82 -2.83 15.04
N ASP A 176 30.92 -2.78 14.07
CA ASP A 176 31.17 -3.37 12.75
C ASP A 176 32.29 -2.65 12.00
N LEU A 177 32.38 -1.32 12.11
CA LEU A 177 33.49 -0.55 11.55
C LEU A 177 34.82 -0.93 12.20
N ARG A 178 34.86 -1.14 13.53
CA ARG A 178 36.04 -1.52 14.28
C ARG A 178 36.53 -2.93 13.97
N GLU A 179 35.62 -3.86 13.77
CA GLU A 179 35.89 -5.26 13.44
C GLU A 179 36.27 -5.46 11.96
N HIS A 180 35.99 -4.48 11.10
CA HIS A 180 36.34 -4.55 9.68
C HIS A 180 37.86 -4.40 9.47
N GLU A 181 38.49 -5.37 8.80
CA GLU A 181 39.94 -5.47 8.63
C GLU A 181 40.58 -4.17 8.11
N TYR A 182 39.98 -3.55 7.10
CA TYR A 182 40.48 -2.31 6.48
C TYR A 182 40.45 -1.09 7.43
N TYR A 183 39.53 -1.05 8.40
CA TYR A 183 39.36 0.08 9.32
C TYR A 183 40.01 -0.13 10.69
N ALA A 184 40.30 -1.38 11.07
CA ALA A 184 40.80 -1.74 12.40
C ALA A 184 42.10 -1.00 12.77
N GLU A 185 43.01 -0.75 11.83
CA GLU A 185 44.26 -0.03 12.08
C GLU A 185 44.01 1.45 12.42
N CYS A 186 43.05 2.11 11.73
CA CYS A 186 42.67 3.49 12.03
C CYS A 186 42.13 3.61 13.47
N PHE A 187 41.27 2.67 13.88
CA PHE A 187 40.75 2.63 15.24
C PHE A 187 41.85 2.44 16.28
N LYS A 188 42.86 1.58 16.05
CA LYS A 188 44.03 1.39 16.93
C LYS A 188 44.89 2.65 16.98
N LYS A 189 45.19 3.28 15.85
CA LYS A 189 46.03 4.48 15.75
C LYS A 189 45.47 5.64 16.58
N HIS A 190 44.16 5.84 16.55
CA HIS A 190 43.52 6.94 17.27
C HIS A 190 43.04 6.55 18.68
N GLN A 191 43.33 5.33 19.15
CA GLN A 191 42.90 4.81 20.46
C GLN A 191 41.38 4.97 20.68
N ILE A 192 40.62 4.67 19.64
CA ILE A 192 39.16 4.92 19.58
C ILE A 192 38.44 3.83 20.38
N GLU A 193 38.35 3.99 21.72
CA GLU A 193 37.62 3.04 22.57
C GLU A 193 36.17 3.53 22.88
N ASN A 194 35.98 4.84 23.10
CA ASN A 194 34.72 5.41 23.57
C ASN A 194 34.39 6.74 22.86
N ILE A 195 34.28 6.72 21.53
CA ILE A 195 33.91 7.91 20.76
C ILE A 195 32.57 7.70 20.05
N GLY A 196 31.91 8.80 19.76
CA GLY A 196 30.66 8.78 18.96
C GLY A 196 30.92 8.45 17.50
N LEU A 197 29.86 7.97 16.83
CA LEU A 197 29.92 7.55 15.43
C LEU A 197 30.46 8.63 14.48
N LEU A 198 30.02 9.87 14.66
CA LEU A 198 30.47 10.99 13.81
C LEU A 198 31.99 11.20 13.88
N GLU A 199 32.56 11.08 15.06
CA GLU A 199 33.98 11.21 15.28
C GLU A 199 34.75 10.05 14.65
N ALA A 200 34.26 8.81 14.83
CA ALA A 200 34.81 7.62 14.18
C ALA A 200 34.85 7.77 12.66
N LEU A 201 33.71 8.13 12.05
CA LEU A 201 33.61 8.34 10.60
C LEU A 201 34.56 9.47 10.12
N SER A 202 34.72 10.51 10.92
CA SER A 202 35.63 11.62 10.59
C SER A 202 37.11 11.18 10.58
N TYR A 203 37.54 10.32 11.51
CA TYR A 203 38.88 9.74 11.46
C TYR A 203 39.09 8.84 10.24
N LEU A 204 38.13 7.95 9.96
CA LEU A 204 38.20 7.07 8.80
C LEU A 204 38.27 7.87 7.49
N ARG A 205 37.48 8.94 7.37
CA ARG A 205 37.54 9.81 6.23
C ARG A 205 38.86 10.53 6.06
N ASN A 206 39.40 11.08 7.16
CA ASN A 206 40.64 11.87 7.11
C ASN A 206 41.89 11.01 6.84
N ASP A 207 41.96 9.83 7.45
CA ASP A 207 43.12 8.94 7.32
C ASP A 207 43.09 8.12 6.03
N LEU A 208 41.91 7.67 5.60
CA LEU A 208 41.74 6.73 4.49
C LEU A 208 41.09 7.34 3.26
N ASN A 209 40.76 8.65 3.33
CA ASN A 209 40.00 9.35 2.27
C ASN A 209 38.76 8.59 1.79
N THR A 210 38.07 7.93 2.74
CA THR A 210 36.89 7.12 2.43
C THR A 210 35.60 7.91 2.63
N GLN A 211 34.59 7.61 1.83
CA GLN A 211 33.20 8.08 2.01
C GLN A 211 32.29 6.88 1.95
N PHE A 212 31.26 6.93 2.76
CA PHE A 212 30.25 5.86 2.85
C PHE A 212 28.99 6.19 2.05
N VAL A 213 28.31 5.17 1.57
CA VAL A 213 26.90 5.24 1.25
C VAL A 213 26.14 4.79 2.49
N PHE A 214 25.21 5.61 2.95
CA PHE A 214 24.36 5.31 4.09
C PHE A 214 22.95 4.98 3.60
N ILE A 215 22.44 3.81 3.96
CA ILE A 215 21.08 3.36 3.64
C ILE A 215 20.39 2.99 4.94
N MET A 216 19.22 3.59 5.19
CA MET A 216 18.39 3.24 6.36
C MET A 216 16.98 2.88 5.88
N ASP A 217 16.61 1.63 6.06
CA ASP A 217 15.25 1.14 5.83
C ASP A 217 14.43 1.23 7.12
N GLU A 218 13.11 1.50 6.97
CA GLU A 218 12.15 1.70 8.08
C GLU A 218 12.61 2.77 9.09
N TRP A 219 13.17 3.91 8.56
CA TRP A 219 13.71 5.01 9.37
C TRP A 219 12.73 5.51 10.43
N ASP A 220 11.43 5.39 10.16
CA ASP A 220 10.31 5.87 10.96
C ASP A 220 9.83 4.88 12.04
N LEU A 221 10.48 3.72 12.19
CA LEU A 221 10.11 2.71 13.17
C LEU A 221 9.96 3.28 14.58
N ILE A 222 10.87 4.14 15.02
CA ILE A 222 10.82 4.75 16.35
C ILE A 222 9.53 5.56 16.56
N TYR A 223 9.03 6.23 15.52
CA TYR A 223 7.77 7.00 15.62
C TYR A 223 6.55 6.10 15.63
N ARG A 224 6.63 4.92 14.99
CA ARG A 224 5.51 3.97 14.92
C ARG A 224 5.41 3.08 16.14
N ASP A 225 6.54 2.56 16.62
CA ASP A 225 6.57 1.53 17.67
C ASP A 225 6.79 2.14 19.06
N TYR A 226 7.50 3.25 19.17
CA TYR A 226 7.81 3.96 20.41
C TYR A 226 7.08 5.31 20.52
N ARG A 227 5.77 5.31 20.26
CA ARG A 227 4.92 6.51 20.12
C ARG A 227 4.94 7.43 21.32
N ASN A 228 4.99 6.87 22.52
CA ASN A 228 4.90 7.58 23.79
C ASN A 228 6.29 7.88 24.41
N GLU A 229 7.37 7.64 23.68
CA GLU A 229 8.74 7.81 24.14
C GLU A 229 9.39 9.05 23.51
N ASP A 230 8.88 10.23 23.84
CA ASP A 230 9.35 11.51 23.29
C ASP A 230 10.86 11.72 23.44
N ALA A 231 11.45 11.26 24.54
CA ALA A 231 12.88 11.35 24.78
C ALA A 231 13.70 10.53 23.78
N LEU A 232 13.25 9.31 23.48
CA LEU A 232 13.88 8.43 22.49
C LEU A 232 13.74 9.01 21.08
N GLN A 233 12.54 9.47 20.72
CA GLN A 233 12.29 10.10 19.41
C GLN A 233 13.16 11.34 19.22
N LYS A 234 13.29 12.18 20.24
CA LYS A 234 14.14 13.36 20.21
C LYS A 234 15.62 12.97 20.05
N LYS A 235 16.09 11.99 20.81
CA LYS A 235 17.46 11.50 20.72
C LYS A 235 17.78 10.94 19.33
N PHE A 236 16.86 10.19 18.73
CA PHE A 236 17.02 9.66 17.37
C PHE A 236 17.14 10.77 16.32
N ILE A 237 16.31 11.80 16.40
CA ILE A 237 16.41 12.97 15.52
C ILE A 237 17.75 13.70 15.72
N GLU A 238 18.21 13.85 16.95
CA GLU A 238 19.50 14.48 17.26
C GLU A 238 20.66 13.67 16.70
N PHE A 239 20.60 12.34 16.79
CA PHE A 239 21.55 11.42 16.16
C PHE A 239 21.62 11.63 14.64
N LEU A 240 20.49 11.60 13.93
CA LEU A 240 20.46 11.82 12.49
C LEU A 240 20.91 13.25 12.11
N ARG A 241 20.58 14.25 12.90
CA ARG A 241 21.07 15.63 12.70
C ARG A 241 22.57 15.73 12.85
N GLY A 242 23.15 15.05 13.81
CA GLY A 242 24.60 14.98 14.01
C GLY A 242 25.31 14.47 12.75
N LEU A 243 24.78 13.40 12.17
CA LEU A 243 25.35 12.78 10.96
C LEU A 243 25.14 13.63 9.70
N PHE A 244 23.94 14.18 9.48
CA PHE A 244 23.56 14.69 8.16
C PHE A 244 23.39 16.21 8.06
N LYS A 245 23.30 16.93 9.18
CA LYS A 245 23.15 18.40 9.16
C LYS A 245 24.48 19.14 9.39
N SER A 246 25.46 18.50 10.02
CA SER A 246 26.80 19.08 10.21
C SER A 246 27.65 18.94 8.95
N SER A 247 28.50 19.94 8.67
CA SER A 247 29.42 19.89 7.52
C SER A 247 30.42 18.72 7.61
N SER A 248 30.88 18.40 8.83
CA SER A 248 31.79 17.26 9.07
C SER A 248 31.08 15.93 8.80
N GLY A 249 29.85 15.78 9.27
CA GLY A 249 29.06 14.57 9.04
C GLY A 249 28.74 14.37 7.57
N GLN A 250 28.21 15.40 6.89
CA GLN A 250 27.93 15.32 5.45
C GLN A 250 29.16 14.94 4.62
N ALA A 251 30.34 15.38 5.04
CA ALA A 251 31.59 15.07 4.33
C ALA A 251 31.94 13.57 4.37
N CYS A 252 31.45 12.81 5.36
CA CYS A 252 31.68 11.37 5.49
C CYS A 252 30.85 10.53 4.52
N PHE A 253 29.83 11.10 3.90
CA PHE A 253 28.89 10.38 3.03
C PHE A 253 28.95 10.86 1.59
N ALA A 254 29.00 9.90 0.65
CA ALA A 254 28.78 10.14 -0.77
C ALA A 254 27.29 10.23 -1.09
N LEU A 255 26.46 9.45 -0.37
CA LEU A 255 25.00 9.40 -0.47
C LEU A 255 24.42 9.00 0.88
N ALA A 256 23.29 9.56 1.28
CA ALA A 256 22.43 8.99 2.32
C ALA A 256 21.01 8.80 1.76
N TYR A 257 20.48 7.61 1.91
CA TYR A 257 19.16 7.19 1.47
C TYR A 257 18.35 6.70 2.66
N LEU A 258 17.24 7.39 2.95
CA LEU A 258 16.28 6.98 3.97
C LEU A 258 15.00 6.49 3.31
N THR A 259 14.45 5.37 3.77
CA THR A 259 13.14 4.90 3.33
C THR A 259 12.30 4.42 4.51
N GLY A 260 10.99 4.57 4.40
CA GLY A 260 10.01 4.25 5.43
C GLY A 260 8.60 4.53 4.96
N ILE A 261 7.66 4.54 5.88
CA ILE A 261 6.24 4.81 5.63
C ILE A 261 5.94 6.29 5.83
N LEU A 262 6.35 6.83 6.98
CA LEU A 262 6.08 8.21 7.34
C LEU A 262 7.11 9.16 6.71
N PRO A 263 6.65 10.34 6.21
CA PRO A 263 7.54 11.41 5.81
C PRO A 263 8.37 11.91 7.00
N ILE A 264 9.42 12.70 6.72
CA ILE A 264 10.26 13.27 7.77
C ILE A 264 9.44 14.21 8.67
N LYS A 265 9.50 13.96 9.98
CA LYS A 265 8.76 14.71 10.99
C LYS A 265 9.13 16.19 10.99
N LYS A 266 8.12 17.06 10.95
CA LYS A 266 8.26 18.50 11.13
C LYS A 266 8.17 18.83 12.63
N TYR A 267 9.30 19.06 13.29
CA TYR A 267 9.33 19.45 14.69
C TYR A 267 9.24 20.97 14.84
N ASN A 268 8.23 21.48 15.58
CA ASN A 268 8.10 22.86 16.06
C ASN A 268 8.63 23.93 15.06
N SER A 269 8.02 24.11 13.92
CA SER A 269 8.37 25.10 12.87
C SER A 269 9.82 25.06 12.34
N GLN A 270 10.71 24.23 12.89
CA GLN A 270 12.04 23.96 12.37
C GLN A 270 12.16 22.48 12.09
N SER A 271 12.06 22.11 10.81
CA SER A 271 12.32 20.74 10.36
C SER A 271 13.70 20.28 10.84
N ALA A 272 13.72 19.25 11.67
CA ALA A 272 14.97 18.74 12.25
C ALA A 272 15.92 18.21 11.16
N LEU A 273 15.37 17.60 10.10
CA LEU A 273 16.08 16.97 8.97
C LEU A 273 15.77 17.65 7.63
N ASN A 274 15.65 18.98 7.60
CA ASN A 274 15.41 19.74 6.37
C ASN A 274 16.58 19.72 5.37
N CYS A 275 17.63 18.97 5.67
CA CYS A 275 18.74 18.73 4.76
C CYS A 275 18.48 17.61 3.75
N PHE A 276 17.44 16.80 3.96
CA PHE A 276 17.04 15.76 3.02
C PHE A 276 16.08 16.29 1.95
N ASP A 277 16.34 15.93 0.70
CA ASP A 277 15.35 16.02 -0.37
C ASP A 277 14.33 14.89 -0.16
N GLU A 278 13.11 15.26 0.19
CA GLU A 278 12.06 14.32 0.56
C GLU A 278 11.04 14.15 -0.56
N TYR A 279 10.71 12.89 -0.87
CA TYR A 279 9.67 12.50 -1.83
C TYR A 279 8.75 11.46 -1.19
N ASN A 280 7.51 11.86 -0.96
CA ASN A 280 6.50 11.08 -0.24
C ASN A 280 5.20 10.94 -1.07
N MET A 281 4.10 10.51 -0.46
CA MET A 281 2.82 10.33 -1.16
C MET A 281 2.19 11.66 -1.61
N PHE A 282 2.47 12.77 -0.91
CA PHE A 282 1.94 14.10 -1.23
C PHE A 282 2.82 14.87 -2.23
N ALA A 283 4.11 14.59 -2.22
CA ALA A 283 5.09 15.22 -3.10
C ALA A 283 6.02 14.16 -3.71
N PRO A 284 5.52 13.27 -4.58
CA PRO A 284 6.26 12.10 -5.05
C PRO A 284 7.34 12.40 -6.09
N GLY A 285 7.30 13.58 -6.73
CA GLY A 285 8.25 13.97 -7.77
C GLY A 285 8.38 12.94 -8.90
N ASN A 286 9.56 12.86 -9.50
CA ASN A 286 9.85 11.95 -10.61
C ASN A 286 10.14 10.50 -10.15
N TYR A 287 9.89 10.18 -8.86
CA TYR A 287 10.14 8.84 -8.30
C TYR A 287 8.88 7.96 -8.25
N ALA A 288 7.73 8.49 -8.65
CA ALA A 288 6.46 7.76 -8.65
C ALA A 288 6.53 6.38 -9.33
N PRO A 289 7.08 6.21 -10.55
CA PRO A 289 7.06 4.93 -11.25
C PRO A 289 7.95 3.84 -10.64
N TYR A 290 8.83 4.20 -9.71
CA TYR A 290 9.80 3.25 -9.15
C TYR A 290 9.30 2.48 -7.93
N PHE A 291 8.18 2.89 -7.38
CA PHE A 291 7.57 2.24 -6.22
C PHE A 291 6.16 1.79 -6.57
N GLY A 292 5.93 0.48 -6.48
CA GLY A 292 4.72 -0.14 -7.00
C GLY A 292 4.90 -0.62 -8.44
N PHE A 293 3.86 -1.19 -9.03
CA PHE A 293 3.83 -1.57 -10.44
C PHE A 293 2.98 -0.61 -11.24
N THR A 294 3.44 -0.25 -12.42
CA THR A 294 2.68 0.55 -13.38
C THR A 294 1.74 -0.34 -14.20
N GLU A 295 0.78 0.28 -14.90
CA GLU A 295 -0.16 -0.39 -15.80
C GLU A 295 0.58 -1.23 -16.86
N ASP A 296 1.61 -0.67 -17.51
CA ASP A 296 2.37 -1.36 -18.56
C ASP A 296 3.13 -2.58 -18.01
N GLU A 297 3.66 -2.49 -16.79
CA GLU A 297 4.37 -3.59 -16.14
C GLU A 297 3.42 -4.72 -15.78
N VAL A 298 2.25 -4.41 -15.23
CA VAL A 298 1.23 -5.43 -14.94
C VAL A 298 0.73 -6.06 -16.23
N ALA A 299 0.47 -5.26 -17.27
CA ALA A 299 0.09 -5.77 -18.59
C ALA A 299 1.15 -6.71 -19.20
N GLN A 300 2.43 -6.55 -18.88
CA GLN A 300 3.49 -7.48 -19.30
C GLN A 300 3.49 -8.76 -18.46
N ILE A 301 3.35 -8.65 -17.14
CA ILE A 301 3.35 -9.81 -16.24
C ILE A 301 2.21 -10.78 -16.59
N VAL A 302 1.00 -10.27 -16.90
CA VAL A 302 -0.15 -11.13 -17.24
C VAL A 302 -0.02 -11.86 -18.57
N LYS A 303 0.92 -11.47 -19.44
CA LYS A 303 1.21 -12.21 -20.69
C LYS A 303 1.92 -13.55 -20.43
N SER A 304 2.41 -13.78 -19.21
CA SER A 304 3.03 -15.05 -18.85
C SER A 304 2.00 -16.18 -18.98
N PRO A 305 2.34 -17.32 -19.63
CA PRO A 305 1.44 -18.47 -19.79
C PRO A 305 0.94 -19.06 -18.45
N ASP A 306 1.68 -18.82 -17.38
CA ASP A 306 1.35 -19.30 -16.04
C ASP A 306 0.34 -18.39 -15.31
N CYS A 307 0.09 -17.20 -15.80
CA CYS A 307 -0.88 -16.27 -15.21
C CYS A 307 -2.30 -16.63 -15.67
N LYS A 308 -3.16 -17.01 -14.72
CA LYS A 308 -4.58 -17.32 -14.96
C LYS A 308 -5.53 -16.20 -14.53
N VAL A 309 -4.99 -15.16 -13.92
CA VAL A 309 -5.77 -14.00 -13.48
C VAL A 309 -5.86 -13.02 -14.63
N SER A 310 -7.05 -12.46 -14.88
CA SER A 310 -7.21 -11.47 -15.93
C SER A 310 -6.58 -10.12 -15.54
N HIS A 311 -6.12 -9.38 -16.54
CA HIS A 311 -5.63 -8.02 -16.33
C HIS A 311 -6.71 -7.12 -15.70
N GLN A 312 -7.96 -7.28 -16.15
CA GLN A 312 -9.09 -6.51 -15.64
C GLN A 312 -9.35 -6.79 -14.15
N ASP A 313 -9.24 -8.06 -13.71
CA ASP A 313 -9.40 -8.40 -12.28
C ASP A 313 -8.28 -7.78 -11.44
N LEU A 314 -7.02 -7.84 -11.91
CA LEU A 314 -5.89 -7.21 -11.21
C LEU A 314 -6.07 -5.70 -11.09
N LYS A 315 -6.59 -5.07 -12.15
CA LYS A 315 -6.88 -3.65 -12.18
C LYS A 315 -7.94 -3.27 -11.14
N GLU A 316 -9.09 -3.94 -11.15
CA GLU A 316 -10.17 -3.69 -10.20
C GLU A 316 -9.73 -3.89 -8.74
N TRP A 317 -8.92 -4.92 -8.49
CA TRP A 317 -8.56 -5.29 -7.13
C TRP A 317 -7.39 -4.49 -6.55
N TYR A 318 -6.36 -4.11 -7.35
CA TYR A 318 -5.07 -3.67 -6.80
C TYR A 318 -4.52 -2.37 -7.41
N GLU A 319 -5.13 -1.83 -8.47
CA GLU A 319 -4.77 -0.55 -9.07
C GLU A 319 -5.44 0.59 -8.28
N GLY A 320 -5.10 1.82 -8.59
CA GLY A 320 -5.83 3.01 -8.17
C GLY A 320 -5.07 3.95 -7.25
N TYR A 321 -3.80 3.67 -6.93
CA TYR A 321 -2.95 4.69 -6.31
C TYR A 321 -2.43 5.64 -7.39
N LYS A 322 -3.01 6.83 -7.49
CA LYS A 322 -2.56 7.86 -8.45
C LYS A 322 -1.42 8.66 -7.85
N ILE A 323 -0.19 8.38 -8.26
CA ILE A 323 1.00 9.02 -7.73
C ILE A 323 1.65 9.85 -8.85
N ASN A 324 1.56 11.19 -8.76
CA ASN A 324 2.04 12.12 -9.78
C ASN A 324 1.48 11.81 -11.19
N GLY A 325 0.19 11.52 -11.28
CA GLY A 325 -0.48 11.21 -12.55
C GLY A 325 -0.21 9.80 -13.10
N VAL A 326 0.56 8.96 -12.38
CA VAL A 326 0.83 7.57 -12.74
C VAL A 326 -0.06 6.66 -11.90
N ASP A 327 -0.78 5.75 -12.57
CA ASP A 327 -1.58 4.72 -11.91
C ASP A 327 -0.67 3.60 -11.43
N ILE A 328 -0.72 3.31 -10.13
CA ILE A 328 0.18 2.38 -9.45
C ILE A 328 -0.62 1.27 -8.78
N TYR A 329 -0.18 0.04 -8.97
CA TYR A 329 -0.67 -1.16 -8.30
C TYR A 329 0.17 -1.50 -7.08
N ASN A 330 -0.44 -2.15 -6.08
CA ASN A 330 0.31 -2.74 -4.99
C ASN A 330 1.07 -4.00 -5.45
N PRO A 331 2.42 -4.01 -5.45
CA PRO A 331 3.20 -5.13 -5.96
C PRO A 331 2.95 -6.45 -5.23
N ASN A 332 2.86 -6.39 -3.91
CA ASN A 332 2.66 -7.58 -3.07
C ASN A 332 1.33 -8.28 -3.40
N SER A 333 0.26 -7.50 -3.53
CA SER A 333 -1.06 -8.05 -3.82
C SER A 333 -1.13 -8.61 -5.24
N VAL A 334 -0.55 -7.93 -6.23
CA VAL A 334 -0.43 -8.42 -7.61
C VAL A 334 0.36 -9.73 -7.65
N CYS A 335 1.56 -9.79 -7.05
CA CYS A 335 2.37 -11.00 -7.02
C CYS A 335 1.64 -12.17 -6.35
N LYS A 336 0.95 -11.92 -5.23
CA LYS A 336 0.15 -12.96 -4.55
C LYS A 336 -1.02 -13.44 -5.38
N ALA A 337 -1.74 -12.53 -6.04
CA ALA A 337 -2.87 -12.88 -6.89
C ALA A 337 -2.42 -13.78 -8.05
N ILE A 338 -1.31 -13.44 -8.70
CA ILE A 338 -0.76 -14.22 -9.80
C ILE A 338 -0.27 -15.59 -9.30
N SER A 339 0.50 -15.64 -8.21
CA SER A 339 1.03 -16.90 -7.68
C SER A 339 -0.05 -17.86 -7.18
N ARG A 340 -1.18 -17.33 -6.69
CA ARG A 340 -2.33 -18.12 -6.18
C ARG A 340 -3.45 -18.27 -7.21
N ASN A 341 -3.33 -17.62 -8.36
CA ASN A 341 -4.38 -17.54 -9.40
C ASN A 341 -5.74 -17.10 -8.84
N GLN A 342 -5.74 -16.13 -7.92
CA GLN A 342 -6.95 -15.65 -7.25
C GLN A 342 -6.82 -14.20 -6.83
N CYS A 343 -7.81 -13.37 -7.17
CA CYS A 343 -7.94 -12.00 -6.67
C CYS A 343 -8.78 -11.98 -5.40
N ILE A 344 -8.15 -11.72 -4.27
CA ILE A 344 -8.76 -11.52 -2.96
C ILE A 344 -7.99 -10.43 -2.22
N SER A 345 -8.45 -10.03 -1.03
CA SER A 345 -7.64 -9.13 -0.21
C SER A 345 -6.42 -9.85 0.37
N TYR A 346 -5.24 -9.36 0.03
CA TYR A 346 -3.95 -9.73 0.62
C TYR A 346 -3.42 -8.67 1.59
N TRP A 347 -4.16 -7.58 1.77
CA TRP A 347 -3.81 -6.49 2.68
C TRP A 347 -4.02 -6.86 4.15
N SER A 348 -5.02 -7.67 4.45
CA SER A 348 -5.37 -8.09 5.80
C SER A 348 -4.36 -9.09 6.38
N GLY A 349 -4.01 -8.93 7.64
CA GLY A 349 -3.12 -9.82 8.40
C GLY A 349 -2.08 -9.08 9.25
N THR A 350 -2.17 -7.74 9.35
CA THR A 350 -1.19 -6.95 10.06
C THR A 350 -1.81 -6.16 11.22
N SER A 351 -0.99 -5.89 12.25
CA SER A 351 -1.29 -4.99 13.38
C SER A 351 -1.83 -3.60 12.98
N SER A 352 -1.72 -3.26 11.70
CA SER A 352 -2.20 -1.99 11.13
C SER A 352 -3.72 -1.81 11.17
N ASN A 353 -4.52 -2.89 11.21
CA ASN A 353 -5.98 -2.77 11.27
C ASN A 353 -6.45 -2.19 12.61
N GLU A 354 -5.83 -2.59 13.71
CA GLU A 354 -6.14 -2.04 15.05
C GLU A 354 -5.83 -0.56 15.12
N GLU A 355 -4.76 -0.13 14.48
CA GLU A 355 -4.37 1.26 14.37
C GLU A 355 -5.42 2.09 13.60
N VAL A 356 -5.89 1.61 12.45
CA VAL A 356 -6.96 2.26 11.67
C VAL A 356 -8.25 2.34 12.49
N VAL A 357 -8.62 1.26 13.22
CA VAL A 357 -9.76 1.27 14.14
C VAL A 357 -9.63 2.39 15.18
N ASN A 358 -8.46 2.52 15.80
CA ASN A 358 -8.22 3.55 16.81
C ASN A 358 -8.34 4.96 16.22
N LEU A 359 -7.78 5.18 15.02
CA LEU A 359 -7.87 6.47 14.32
C LEU A 359 -9.33 6.85 14.00
N ILE A 360 -10.11 5.93 13.45
CA ILE A 360 -11.52 6.17 13.13
C ILE A 360 -12.33 6.40 14.42
N ASN A 361 -12.02 5.69 15.49
CA ASN A 361 -12.72 5.82 16.77
C ASN A 361 -12.42 7.12 17.53
N MET A 362 -11.35 7.86 17.17
CA MET A 362 -11.12 9.22 17.69
C MET A 362 -12.24 10.17 17.29
N ASN A 363 -12.91 9.90 16.16
CA ASN A 363 -14.08 10.61 15.64
C ASN A 363 -13.94 12.12 15.56
N PHE A 364 -12.76 12.61 15.17
CA PHE A 364 -12.55 14.03 14.90
C PHE A 364 -13.44 14.49 13.73
N ASP A 365 -14.19 15.56 13.92
CA ASP A 365 -14.95 16.26 12.87
C ASP A 365 -15.80 15.35 11.96
N GLY A 366 -16.36 14.26 12.49
CA GLY A 366 -17.21 13.34 11.74
C GLY A 366 -16.47 12.34 10.84
N ILE A 367 -15.22 12.00 11.16
CA ILE A 367 -14.40 11.05 10.39
C ILE A 367 -15.10 9.70 10.12
N LYS A 368 -16.01 9.25 11.01
CA LYS A 368 -16.75 8.00 10.81
C LYS A 368 -17.66 8.05 9.61
N ASP A 369 -18.40 9.15 9.45
CA ASP A 369 -19.27 9.38 8.30
C ASP A 369 -18.43 9.54 7.03
N ASP A 370 -17.34 10.29 7.10
CA ASP A 370 -16.43 10.51 5.98
C ASP A 370 -15.81 9.19 5.49
N ILE A 371 -15.38 8.30 6.38
CA ILE A 371 -14.85 6.97 6.00
C ILE A 371 -15.92 6.13 5.30
N ILE A 372 -17.17 6.20 5.72
CA ILE A 372 -18.26 5.50 5.05
C ILE A 372 -18.47 6.06 3.65
N HIS A 373 -18.50 7.38 3.49
CA HIS A 373 -18.59 8.02 2.18
C HIS A 373 -17.43 7.66 1.25
N LEU A 374 -16.19 7.58 1.78
CA LEU A 374 -15.03 7.13 1.02
C LEU A 374 -15.17 5.67 0.57
N ILE A 375 -15.67 4.77 1.43
CA ILE A 375 -15.93 3.37 1.09
C ILE A 375 -16.99 3.28 -0.01
N GLU A 376 -18.00 4.15 -0.02
CA GLU A 376 -19.04 4.23 -1.06
C GLU A 376 -18.53 4.79 -2.39
N GLY A 377 -17.30 5.32 -2.44
CA GLY A 377 -16.65 5.80 -3.66
C GLY A 377 -16.59 7.32 -3.79
N SER A 378 -16.96 8.06 -2.74
CA SER A 378 -16.77 9.52 -2.71
C SER A 378 -15.29 9.87 -2.61
N ALA A 379 -14.94 11.11 -3.01
CA ALA A 379 -13.66 11.73 -2.70
C ALA A 379 -13.89 12.92 -1.75
N ILE A 380 -12.94 13.15 -0.84
CA ILE A 380 -13.05 14.20 0.18
C ILE A 380 -11.81 15.07 0.13
N GLN A 381 -12.02 16.40 0.13
CA GLN A 381 -10.94 17.37 0.15
C GLN A 381 -10.35 17.49 1.56
N PHE A 382 -9.01 17.55 1.63
CA PHE A 382 -8.27 17.73 2.89
C PHE A 382 -6.96 18.47 2.66
N SER A 383 -6.29 18.88 3.74
CA SER A 383 -4.99 19.53 3.69
C SER A 383 -3.96 18.78 4.53
N CYS A 384 -2.82 18.42 3.92
CA CYS A 384 -1.71 17.78 4.63
C CYS A 384 -0.74 18.79 5.29
N ILE A 385 -1.00 20.10 5.24
CA ILE A 385 -0.08 21.16 5.68
C ILE A 385 0.20 21.08 7.18
N THR A 386 -0.82 20.74 7.99
CA THR A 386 -0.72 20.66 9.44
C THR A 386 -0.20 19.33 9.96
N PHE A 387 -0.15 18.33 9.11
CA PHE A 387 0.26 16.98 9.49
C PHE A 387 1.71 16.96 10.00
N GLN A 388 1.88 16.55 11.27
CA GLN A 388 3.17 16.53 11.96
C GLN A 388 4.03 15.30 11.62
N ASN A 389 3.53 14.39 10.78
CA ASN A 389 4.20 13.15 10.37
C ASN A 389 4.54 12.23 11.56
N ASP A 390 3.74 12.26 12.61
CA ASP A 390 3.83 11.33 13.73
C ASP A 390 2.47 10.73 14.05
N MET A 391 2.48 9.69 14.89
CA MET A 391 1.28 8.94 15.24
C MET A 391 0.60 9.45 16.52
N VAL A 392 1.13 10.50 17.14
CA VAL A 392 0.69 11.02 18.45
C VAL A 392 0.05 12.40 18.33
N SER A 393 0.58 13.26 17.46
CA SER A 393 0.11 14.66 17.30
C SER A 393 -1.13 14.80 16.42
N ILE A 394 -1.97 13.75 16.34
CA ILE A 394 -3.21 13.76 15.56
C ILE A 394 -4.26 14.60 16.29
N LYS A 395 -4.72 15.68 15.65
CA LYS A 395 -5.66 16.64 16.24
C LYS A 395 -6.89 16.92 15.38
N THR A 396 -6.80 16.62 14.10
CA THR A 396 -7.84 16.92 13.12
C THR A 396 -8.13 15.70 12.25
N LYS A 397 -9.25 15.71 11.55
CA LYS A 397 -9.53 14.66 10.55
C LYS A 397 -8.54 14.70 9.39
N ASP A 398 -8.02 15.87 9.02
CA ASP A 398 -7.01 16.02 7.98
C ASP A 398 -5.70 15.31 8.35
N ASP A 399 -5.32 15.31 9.63
CA ASP A 399 -4.17 14.53 10.12
C ASP A 399 -4.44 13.03 9.98
N ILE A 400 -5.68 12.57 10.26
CA ILE A 400 -6.06 11.16 10.07
C ILE A 400 -6.02 10.78 8.60
N PHE A 401 -6.58 11.59 7.70
CA PHE A 401 -6.50 11.33 6.27
C PHE A 401 -5.06 11.28 5.78
N SER A 402 -4.22 12.23 6.22
CA SER A 402 -2.80 12.24 5.88
C SER A 402 -2.10 10.95 6.31
N LEU A 403 -2.38 10.49 7.52
CA LEU A 403 -1.81 9.23 8.02
C LEU A 403 -2.33 8.01 7.26
N LEU A 404 -3.63 7.94 6.98
CA LEU A 404 -4.22 6.84 6.20
C LEU A 404 -3.66 6.78 4.77
N VAL A 405 -3.32 7.92 4.15
CA VAL A 405 -2.60 7.99 2.86
C VAL A 405 -1.19 7.43 3.00
N CYS A 406 -0.43 7.83 4.02
CA CYS A 406 0.92 7.31 4.28
C CYS A 406 0.91 5.80 4.54
N LEU A 407 -0.09 5.31 5.27
CA LEU A 407 -0.27 3.87 5.55
C LEU A 407 -0.75 3.08 4.33
N GLY A 408 -1.31 3.75 3.30
CA GLY A 408 -1.82 3.13 2.08
C GLY A 408 -3.27 2.68 2.12
N TYR A 409 -4.04 3.10 3.12
CA TYR A 409 -5.49 2.85 3.16
C TYR A 409 -6.29 3.84 2.31
N LEU A 410 -5.69 4.98 1.97
CA LEU A 410 -6.29 5.95 1.05
C LEU A 410 -5.30 6.30 -0.06
N GLY A 411 -5.80 6.54 -1.26
CA GLY A 411 -5.12 7.25 -2.31
C GLY A 411 -5.36 8.75 -2.17
N CYS A 412 -4.48 9.56 -2.75
CA CYS A 412 -4.71 10.99 -2.85
C CYS A 412 -4.24 11.56 -4.20
N VAL A 413 -4.88 12.65 -4.62
CA VAL A 413 -4.46 13.46 -5.76
C VAL A 413 -4.41 14.92 -5.36
N ASP A 414 -3.49 15.66 -5.96
CA ASP A 414 -3.40 17.12 -5.78
C ASP A 414 -4.65 17.78 -6.36
N ASP A 415 -5.32 18.65 -5.59
CA ASP A 415 -6.50 19.41 -5.97
C ASP A 415 -6.19 20.90 -6.16
N GLY A 416 -4.93 21.27 -6.07
CA GLY A 416 -4.45 22.66 -6.15
C GLY A 416 -4.51 23.41 -4.82
N ASP A 417 -3.86 24.57 -4.79
CA ASP A 417 -3.82 25.49 -3.65
C ASP A 417 -3.42 24.87 -2.30
N GLY A 418 -2.69 23.73 -2.32
CA GLY A 418 -2.25 22.99 -1.14
C GLY A 418 -3.30 22.04 -0.56
N TYR A 419 -4.39 21.81 -1.29
CA TYR A 419 -5.40 20.81 -0.97
C TYR A 419 -5.19 19.53 -1.79
N HIS A 420 -5.72 18.44 -1.26
CA HIS A 420 -5.73 17.12 -1.89
C HIS A 420 -7.12 16.51 -1.79
N LEU A 421 -7.46 15.64 -2.74
CA LEU A 421 -8.63 14.77 -2.64
C LEU A 421 -8.19 13.38 -2.20
N VAL A 422 -8.74 12.88 -1.09
CA VAL A 422 -8.57 11.47 -0.68
C VAL A 422 -9.72 10.62 -1.21
N TYR A 423 -9.40 9.35 -1.50
CA TYR A 423 -10.35 8.34 -1.97
C TYR A 423 -9.87 6.94 -1.62
N VAL A 424 -10.78 5.96 -1.65
CA VAL A 424 -10.42 4.54 -1.51
C VAL A 424 -9.88 4.04 -2.86
N PRO A 425 -8.61 3.59 -2.93
CA PRO A 425 -7.95 3.38 -4.22
C PRO A 425 -8.53 2.20 -5.03
N ASN A 426 -8.94 1.12 -4.37
CA ASN A 426 -9.30 -0.10 -5.07
C ASN A 426 -10.21 -1.02 -4.23
N LYS A 427 -10.64 -2.13 -4.84
CA LYS A 427 -11.52 -3.12 -4.22
C LYS A 427 -10.89 -3.82 -3.03
N GLU A 428 -9.57 -4.08 -3.05
CA GLU A 428 -8.86 -4.68 -1.93
C GLU A 428 -9.00 -3.84 -0.66
N ILE A 429 -8.64 -2.56 -0.75
CA ILE A 429 -8.70 -1.62 0.39
C ILE A 429 -10.15 -1.34 0.80
N ARG A 430 -11.06 -1.22 -0.17
CA ARG A 430 -12.50 -1.08 0.12
C ARG A 430 -13.00 -2.25 0.97
N THR A 431 -12.65 -3.47 0.61
CA THR A 431 -13.04 -4.68 1.37
C THR A 431 -12.49 -4.66 2.80
N VAL A 432 -11.24 -4.23 2.97
CA VAL A 432 -10.60 -4.13 4.29
C VAL A 432 -11.29 -3.07 5.16
N LEU A 433 -11.47 -1.85 4.63
CA LEU A 433 -12.12 -0.76 5.36
C LEU A 433 -13.58 -1.11 5.71
N SER A 434 -14.34 -1.69 4.75
CA SER A 434 -15.70 -2.18 5.01
C SER A 434 -15.73 -3.20 6.15
N SER A 435 -14.78 -4.13 6.19
CA SER A 435 -14.69 -5.14 7.26
C SER A 435 -14.38 -4.49 8.61
N ILE A 436 -13.45 -3.53 8.65
CA ILE A 436 -13.09 -2.77 9.85
C ILE A 436 -14.32 -2.03 10.39
N VAL A 437 -15.00 -1.27 9.54
CA VAL A 437 -16.16 -0.45 9.93
C VAL A 437 -17.32 -1.32 10.39
N LYS A 438 -17.66 -2.41 9.67
CA LYS A 438 -18.73 -3.35 10.03
C LYS A 438 -18.48 -4.05 11.37
N SER A 439 -17.24 -4.16 11.83
CA SER A 439 -16.91 -4.75 13.13
C SER A 439 -17.13 -3.79 14.31
N GLN A 440 -17.40 -2.50 14.05
CA GLN A 440 -17.52 -1.51 15.12
C GLN A 440 -18.94 -1.45 15.70
N PRO A 441 -19.07 -1.25 17.02
CA PRO A 441 -20.39 -1.16 17.68
C PRO A 441 -21.28 -0.02 17.17
N TRP A 442 -20.65 1.08 16.70
CA TRP A 442 -21.35 2.27 16.21
C TRP A 442 -21.86 2.16 14.77
N PHE A 443 -21.46 1.11 14.02
CA PHE A 443 -21.77 0.97 12.59
C PHE A 443 -23.26 1.09 12.28
N ASN A 444 -24.12 0.35 12.99
CA ASN A 444 -25.56 0.34 12.74
C ASN A 444 -26.28 1.65 13.12
N SER A 445 -25.63 2.56 13.85
CA SER A 445 -26.22 3.85 14.25
C SER A 445 -25.90 4.99 13.28
N ILE A 446 -25.32 4.69 12.14
CA ILE A 446 -25.01 5.71 11.13
C ILE A 446 -26.19 5.86 10.16
N PRO A 447 -26.69 7.09 9.92
CA PRO A 447 -27.88 7.33 9.10
C PRO A 447 -27.80 6.72 7.70
N ILE A 448 -26.61 6.66 7.09
CA ILE A 448 -26.43 6.09 5.75
C ILE A 448 -26.61 4.58 5.73
N ILE A 449 -26.25 3.89 6.81
CA ILE A 449 -26.44 2.44 6.96
C ILE A 449 -27.92 2.13 7.14
N GLU A 450 -28.62 2.90 8.00
CA GLU A 450 -30.07 2.77 8.19
C GLU A 450 -30.80 3.05 6.86
N ARG A 451 -30.34 4.02 6.08
CA ARG A 451 -30.88 4.34 4.77
C ARG A 451 -30.67 3.22 3.76
N SER A 452 -29.48 2.61 3.73
CA SER A 452 -29.17 1.46 2.88
C SER A 452 -30.06 0.25 3.20
N GLN A 453 -30.28 -0.02 4.49
CA GLN A 453 -31.18 -1.08 4.94
C GLN A 453 -32.63 -0.78 4.51
N SER A 454 -33.09 0.44 4.71
CA SER A 454 -34.45 0.86 4.34
C SER A 454 -34.68 0.80 2.82
N LEU A 455 -33.66 1.14 2.01
CA LEU A 455 -33.74 1.03 0.55
C LEU A 455 -33.84 -0.43 0.09
N PHE A 456 -33.00 -1.31 0.65
CA PHE A 456 -33.03 -2.73 0.32
C PHE A 456 -34.37 -3.38 0.72
N GLU A 457 -34.88 -3.04 1.90
CA GLU A 457 -36.19 -3.49 2.37
C GLU A 457 -37.31 -3.00 1.46
N ALA A 458 -37.32 -1.70 1.10
CA ALA A 458 -38.32 -1.14 0.16
C ALA A 458 -38.31 -1.87 -1.17
N ILE A 459 -37.14 -2.17 -1.75
CA ILE A 459 -37.03 -2.91 -3.02
C ILE A 459 -37.56 -4.34 -2.87
N THR A 460 -37.15 -5.06 -1.82
CA THR A 460 -37.51 -6.48 -1.64
C THR A 460 -38.97 -6.67 -1.22
N THR A 461 -39.59 -5.66 -0.62
CA THR A 461 -41.04 -5.64 -0.29
C THR A 461 -41.91 -4.96 -1.35
N LEU A 462 -41.34 -4.59 -2.49
CA LEU A 462 -42.01 -3.94 -3.63
C LEU A 462 -42.61 -2.55 -3.32
N ASP A 463 -42.06 -1.84 -2.32
CA ASP A 463 -42.44 -0.45 -2.01
C ASP A 463 -41.68 0.54 -2.90
N ALA A 464 -42.16 0.69 -4.14
CA ALA A 464 -41.56 1.55 -5.16
C ALA A 464 -41.50 3.03 -4.75
N ASN A 465 -42.52 3.51 -4.00
CA ASN A 465 -42.56 4.91 -3.57
C ASN A 465 -41.46 5.21 -2.54
N LYS A 466 -41.32 4.32 -1.57
CA LYS A 466 -40.27 4.46 -0.55
C LYS A 466 -38.85 4.33 -1.14
N ALA A 467 -38.67 3.42 -2.08
CA ALA A 467 -37.42 3.27 -2.83
C ALA A 467 -37.07 4.57 -3.58
N ALA A 468 -38.02 5.17 -4.30
CA ALA A 468 -37.85 6.43 -5.04
C ALA A 468 -37.48 7.61 -4.12
N GLU A 469 -38.16 7.72 -2.95
CA GLU A 469 -37.84 8.73 -1.93
C GLU A 469 -36.40 8.61 -1.46
N ILE A 470 -35.95 7.41 -1.04
CA ILE A 470 -34.62 7.17 -0.51
C ILE A 470 -33.54 7.41 -1.59
N ILE A 471 -33.76 6.97 -2.84
CA ILE A 471 -32.83 7.22 -3.96
C ILE A 471 -32.70 8.72 -4.23
N THR A 472 -33.83 9.48 -4.12
CA THR A 472 -33.82 10.93 -4.28
C THR A 472 -33.00 11.62 -3.17
N GLU A 473 -33.13 11.19 -1.94
CA GLU A 473 -32.31 11.69 -0.82
C GLU A 473 -30.81 11.44 -1.02
N ILE A 474 -30.44 10.22 -1.48
CA ILE A 474 -29.06 9.87 -1.78
C ILE A 474 -28.50 10.77 -2.89
N HIS A 475 -29.25 10.93 -4.00
CA HIS A 475 -28.82 11.73 -5.16
C HIS A 475 -28.64 13.20 -4.82
N ASN A 476 -29.50 13.75 -3.98
CA ASN A 476 -29.45 15.16 -3.57
C ASN A 476 -28.44 15.43 -2.45
N SER A 477 -27.75 14.40 -1.95
CA SER A 477 -26.71 14.60 -0.93
C SER A 477 -25.49 15.33 -1.51
N PRO A 478 -24.85 16.24 -0.74
CA PRO A 478 -23.70 17.02 -1.22
C PRO A 478 -22.54 16.18 -1.75
N ASN A 479 -22.40 14.96 -1.26
CA ASN A 479 -21.26 14.08 -1.53
C ASN A 479 -21.36 13.36 -2.90
N VAL A 480 -22.55 13.22 -3.46
CA VAL A 480 -22.77 12.56 -4.77
C VAL A 480 -22.47 13.50 -5.94
N SER A 481 -22.69 14.80 -5.75
CA SER A 481 -22.58 15.80 -6.82
C SER A 481 -21.16 16.07 -7.32
N LEU A 482 -20.13 15.66 -6.58
CA LEU A 482 -18.72 15.98 -6.89
C LEU A 482 -18.05 15.01 -7.87
N LEU A 483 -18.58 13.80 -8.07
CA LEU A 483 -17.89 12.74 -8.82
C LEU A 483 -18.45 12.45 -10.20
N THR A 484 -19.65 12.93 -10.54
CA THR A 484 -20.36 12.49 -11.75
C THR A 484 -20.70 13.64 -12.66
N TYR A 485 -19.89 13.81 -13.72
CA TYR A 485 -20.21 14.69 -14.87
C TYR A 485 -21.24 14.10 -15.84
N ASN A 486 -21.48 12.78 -15.75
CA ASN A 486 -22.41 12.08 -16.65
C ASN A 486 -23.70 11.76 -15.91
N ARG A 487 -24.83 12.15 -16.51
CA ARG A 487 -26.17 12.09 -15.91
C ARG A 487 -26.66 10.67 -15.60
N GLU A 488 -26.32 9.70 -16.45
CA GLU A 488 -26.69 8.29 -16.26
C GLU A 488 -25.80 7.61 -15.22
N GLU A 489 -24.51 7.88 -15.24
CA GLU A 489 -23.57 7.32 -14.25
C GLU A 489 -23.88 7.75 -12.82
N SER A 490 -24.40 8.98 -12.61
CA SER A 490 -24.79 9.43 -11.28
C SER A 490 -25.95 8.62 -10.70
N MET A 491 -26.92 8.21 -11.52
CA MET A 491 -28.04 7.37 -11.08
C MET A 491 -27.58 5.96 -10.69
N VAL A 492 -26.72 5.36 -11.54
CA VAL A 492 -26.11 4.05 -11.26
C VAL A 492 -25.29 4.11 -9.96
N PHE A 493 -24.50 5.15 -9.80
CA PHE A 493 -23.72 5.37 -8.60
C PHE A 493 -24.59 5.48 -7.34
N CYS A 494 -25.65 6.28 -7.37
CA CYS A 494 -26.58 6.45 -6.23
C CYS A 494 -27.17 5.12 -5.77
N LEU A 495 -27.57 4.26 -6.73
CA LEU A 495 -28.16 2.97 -6.37
C LEU A 495 -27.13 1.97 -5.87
N ILE A 496 -25.95 1.91 -6.51
CA ILE A 496 -24.87 1.03 -6.06
C ILE A 496 -24.44 1.44 -4.65
N SER A 497 -24.22 2.72 -4.38
CA SER A 497 -23.86 3.22 -3.04
C SER A 497 -24.98 2.96 -2.03
N GLY A 498 -26.23 3.24 -2.41
CA GLY A 498 -27.39 3.04 -1.54
C GLY A 498 -27.63 1.58 -1.15
N LEU A 499 -27.31 0.62 -2.01
CA LEU A 499 -27.48 -0.80 -1.74
C LEU A 499 -26.23 -1.52 -1.23
N MET A 500 -25.05 -0.90 -1.35
CA MET A 500 -23.75 -1.54 -1.13
C MET A 500 -23.66 -2.28 0.21
N TRP A 501 -24.10 -1.65 1.28
CA TRP A 501 -23.96 -2.20 2.64
C TRP A 501 -24.79 -3.46 2.89
N GLN A 502 -25.88 -3.64 2.11
CA GLN A 502 -26.76 -4.81 2.20
C GLN A 502 -26.42 -5.88 1.14
N THR A 503 -25.78 -5.49 0.05
CA THR A 503 -25.59 -6.39 -1.10
C THR A 503 -24.17 -6.92 -1.27
N GLU A 504 -23.14 -6.26 -0.72
CA GLU A 504 -21.71 -6.59 -0.90
C GLU A 504 -21.37 -8.06 -0.60
N ARG A 505 -21.96 -8.65 0.43
CA ARG A 505 -21.70 -10.05 0.83
C ARG A 505 -22.61 -11.04 0.12
N GLU A 506 -23.84 -10.62 -0.20
CA GLU A 506 -24.94 -11.47 -0.62
C GLU A 506 -25.02 -11.57 -2.15
N TYR A 507 -24.57 -10.54 -2.87
CA TYR A 507 -24.76 -10.41 -4.32
C TYR A 507 -23.45 -10.30 -5.09
N GLU A 508 -23.49 -10.71 -6.35
CA GLU A 508 -22.59 -10.29 -7.42
C GLU A 508 -23.29 -9.20 -8.23
N VAL A 509 -22.60 -8.10 -8.52
CA VAL A 509 -23.16 -6.94 -9.20
C VAL A 509 -22.54 -6.80 -10.57
N PHE A 510 -23.37 -6.74 -11.60
CA PHE A 510 -22.96 -6.62 -13.00
C PHE A 510 -23.52 -5.33 -13.60
N ARG A 511 -22.66 -4.57 -14.30
CA ARG A 511 -23.06 -3.40 -15.10
C ARG A 511 -23.07 -3.78 -16.57
N GLU A 512 -24.06 -3.27 -17.33
CA GLU A 512 -24.18 -3.45 -18.78
C GLU A 512 -24.05 -4.92 -19.25
N LEU A 513 -24.50 -5.85 -18.40
CA LEU A 513 -24.41 -7.28 -18.74
C LEU A 513 -25.39 -7.63 -19.86
N GLN A 514 -24.89 -8.26 -20.91
CA GLN A 514 -25.73 -8.78 -22.00
C GLN A 514 -26.70 -9.84 -21.45
N SER A 515 -28.00 -9.57 -21.58
CA SER A 515 -29.05 -10.45 -21.14
C SER A 515 -30.24 -10.33 -22.11
N GLY A 516 -30.82 -11.44 -22.52
CA GLY A 516 -31.90 -11.44 -23.50
C GLY A 516 -31.46 -10.83 -24.85
N LYS A 517 -32.24 -9.85 -25.34
CA LYS A 517 -32.02 -9.15 -26.62
C LYS A 517 -31.27 -7.82 -26.49
N GLY A 518 -30.61 -7.58 -25.37
CA GLY A 518 -29.86 -6.34 -25.10
C GLY A 518 -29.00 -6.46 -23.85
N SER A 519 -28.63 -5.32 -23.25
CA SER A 519 -27.92 -5.27 -21.96
C SER A 519 -28.77 -4.49 -20.94
N ALA A 520 -28.86 -5.03 -19.71
CA ALA A 520 -29.44 -4.31 -18.59
C ALA A 520 -28.41 -3.39 -17.97
N ASP A 521 -28.81 -2.22 -17.49
CA ASP A 521 -27.91 -1.22 -16.92
C ASP A 521 -27.21 -1.75 -15.66
N LEU A 522 -27.97 -2.46 -14.79
CA LEU A 522 -27.46 -3.00 -13.53
C LEU A 522 -28.19 -4.28 -13.12
N ILE A 523 -27.45 -5.30 -12.75
CA ILE A 523 -27.99 -6.58 -12.31
C ILE A 523 -27.33 -7.00 -11.01
N TYR A 524 -28.13 -7.34 -10.01
CA TYR A 524 -27.70 -7.97 -8.77
C TYR A 524 -28.11 -9.44 -8.79
N VAL A 525 -27.14 -10.34 -8.78
CA VAL A 525 -27.36 -11.79 -8.74
C VAL A 525 -26.93 -12.32 -7.37
N PRO A 526 -27.84 -12.96 -6.59
CA PRO A 526 -27.44 -13.55 -5.32
C PRO A 526 -26.33 -14.57 -5.48
N LYS A 527 -25.38 -14.59 -4.57
CA LYS A 527 -24.32 -15.60 -4.53
C LYS A 527 -24.91 -16.98 -4.25
N ARG A 528 -24.18 -18.02 -4.62
CA ARG A 528 -24.63 -19.40 -4.50
C ARG A 528 -25.13 -19.73 -3.08
N ASN A 529 -26.31 -20.35 -2.98
CA ASN A 529 -27.01 -20.73 -1.76
C ASN A 529 -27.60 -19.57 -0.94
N ILE A 530 -27.76 -18.39 -1.52
CA ILE A 530 -28.45 -17.26 -0.88
C ILE A 530 -29.85 -17.12 -1.47
N ASN A 531 -30.87 -17.19 -0.61
CA ASN A 531 -32.28 -17.08 -0.99
C ASN A 531 -32.75 -15.62 -0.94
N LEU A 532 -32.24 -14.81 -1.88
CA LEU A 532 -32.62 -13.41 -2.10
C LEU A 532 -33.01 -13.22 -3.57
N PRO A 533 -33.85 -12.23 -3.91
CA PRO A 533 -34.28 -12.01 -5.30
C PRO A 533 -33.13 -11.52 -6.19
N ILE A 534 -33.17 -11.89 -7.46
CA ILE A 534 -32.36 -11.26 -8.50
C ILE A 534 -32.97 -9.89 -8.80
N LEU A 535 -32.15 -8.82 -8.83
CA LEU A 535 -32.60 -7.47 -9.12
C LEU A 535 -32.14 -7.07 -10.53
N LEU A 536 -33.07 -6.87 -11.46
CA LEU A 536 -32.84 -6.37 -12.81
C LEU A 536 -33.25 -4.92 -12.90
N ILE A 537 -32.32 -4.03 -13.15
CA ILE A 537 -32.50 -2.59 -13.01
C ILE A 537 -32.20 -1.89 -14.34
N GLU A 538 -33.10 -1.04 -14.72
CA GLU A 538 -33.00 -0.17 -15.91
C GLU A 538 -33.24 1.28 -15.50
N PHE A 539 -32.40 2.19 -16.00
CA PHE A 539 -32.49 3.62 -15.73
C PHE A 539 -33.07 4.41 -16.91
N LYS A 540 -33.83 5.44 -16.60
CA LYS A 540 -34.29 6.46 -17.57
C LYS A 540 -34.02 7.86 -17.04
N TYR A 541 -33.75 8.77 -17.93
CA TYR A 541 -33.49 10.17 -17.63
C TYR A 541 -34.51 11.07 -18.34
N GLY A 542 -35.36 11.75 -17.57
CA GLY A 542 -36.39 12.64 -18.10
C GLY A 542 -37.52 11.93 -18.88
N GLN A 543 -37.71 10.64 -18.61
CA GLN A 543 -38.75 9.79 -19.21
C GLN A 543 -39.73 9.29 -18.11
N SER A 544 -39.98 7.97 -18.02
CA SER A 544 -40.77 7.38 -16.94
C SER A 544 -40.17 6.06 -16.42
N ALA A 545 -40.57 5.64 -15.22
CA ALA A 545 -40.18 4.34 -14.66
C ALA A 545 -40.91 3.18 -15.42
N ASP A 546 -42.10 3.44 -15.95
CA ASP A 546 -42.82 2.47 -16.80
C ASP A 546 -42.06 2.16 -18.08
N GLU A 547 -41.45 3.17 -18.74
CA GLU A 547 -40.64 2.95 -19.93
C GLU A 547 -39.39 2.09 -19.62
N ALA A 548 -38.78 2.23 -18.43
CA ALA A 548 -37.70 1.37 -17.98
C ALA A 548 -38.16 -0.10 -17.82
N ILE A 549 -39.25 -0.34 -17.12
CA ILE A 549 -39.86 -1.68 -16.98
C ILE A 549 -40.22 -2.28 -18.33
N ASN A 550 -40.85 -1.50 -19.21
CA ASN A 550 -41.22 -1.97 -20.54
C ASN A 550 -39.99 -2.37 -21.36
N GLN A 551 -38.89 -1.63 -21.27
CA GLN A 551 -37.65 -2.01 -21.93
C GLN A 551 -37.10 -3.35 -21.40
N ILE A 552 -37.10 -3.58 -20.07
CA ILE A 552 -36.68 -4.87 -19.51
C ILE A 552 -37.52 -6.01 -20.07
N LYS A 553 -38.85 -5.80 -20.18
CA LYS A 553 -39.81 -6.79 -20.71
C LYS A 553 -39.63 -7.03 -22.21
N GLU A 554 -39.55 -5.99 -23.03
CA GLU A 554 -39.36 -6.10 -24.48
C GLU A 554 -38.03 -6.74 -24.88
N LYS A 555 -36.97 -6.45 -24.13
CA LYS A 555 -35.62 -7.01 -24.32
C LYS A 555 -35.46 -8.37 -23.64
N GLU A 556 -36.42 -8.81 -22.85
CA GLU A 556 -36.45 -10.11 -22.17
C GLU A 556 -35.20 -10.36 -21.31
N TYR A 557 -34.70 -9.34 -20.59
CA TYR A 557 -33.49 -9.43 -19.77
C TYR A 557 -33.55 -10.52 -18.69
N PHE A 558 -34.76 -10.87 -18.24
CA PHE A 558 -35.02 -11.85 -17.20
C PHE A 558 -34.96 -13.31 -17.68
N ARG A 559 -35.08 -13.59 -18.99
CA ARG A 559 -35.18 -14.98 -19.51
C ARG A 559 -34.01 -15.86 -19.07
N ARG A 560 -32.80 -15.35 -19.09
CA ARG A 560 -31.62 -16.08 -18.65
C ARG A 560 -31.75 -16.62 -17.23
N TYR A 561 -32.48 -15.94 -16.37
CA TYR A 561 -32.62 -16.28 -14.95
C TYR A 561 -33.87 -17.12 -14.67
N ILE A 562 -34.90 -17.04 -15.48
CA ILE A 562 -36.13 -17.87 -15.41
C ILE A 562 -35.90 -19.24 -16.07
N ASP A 563 -35.27 -19.25 -17.26
CA ASP A 563 -34.99 -20.49 -18.01
C ASP A 563 -33.77 -21.26 -17.48
N GLY A 564 -33.02 -20.69 -16.55
CA GLY A 564 -31.85 -21.29 -15.93
C GLY A 564 -32.16 -21.93 -14.57
N ASP A 565 -31.17 -22.62 -13.99
CA ASP A 565 -31.25 -23.26 -12.65
C ASP A 565 -31.14 -22.24 -11.50
N TYR A 566 -31.74 -21.05 -11.63
CA TYR A 566 -31.79 -20.06 -10.56
C TYR A 566 -33.09 -20.20 -9.78
N PRO A 567 -33.04 -20.63 -8.51
CA PRO A 567 -34.26 -20.83 -7.70
C PRO A 567 -34.82 -19.52 -7.12
N ASN A 568 -34.20 -18.40 -7.44
CA ASN A 568 -34.50 -17.12 -6.82
C ASN A 568 -35.59 -16.34 -7.60
N ASP A 569 -36.41 -15.62 -6.86
CA ASP A 569 -37.36 -14.66 -7.44
C ASP A 569 -36.62 -13.62 -8.28
N VAL A 570 -37.26 -13.10 -9.32
CA VAL A 570 -36.70 -12.02 -10.16
C VAL A 570 -37.55 -10.76 -10.01
N LEU A 571 -36.92 -9.67 -9.60
CA LEU A 571 -37.51 -8.36 -9.48
C LEU A 571 -37.05 -7.47 -10.64
N LEU A 572 -37.99 -6.90 -11.38
CA LEU A 572 -37.74 -5.88 -12.38
C LEU A 572 -37.89 -4.51 -11.73
N ILE A 573 -36.91 -3.66 -11.90
CA ILE A 573 -36.84 -2.35 -11.25
C ILE A 573 -36.56 -1.30 -12.32
N GLY A 574 -37.58 -0.46 -12.58
CA GLY A 574 -37.45 0.71 -13.44
C GLY A 574 -37.24 1.97 -12.61
N ILE A 575 -36.20 2.73 -12.89
CA ILE A 575 -35.91 3.98 -12.19
C ILE A 575 -35.77 5.11 -13.18
N ASN A 576 -36.57 6.19 -13.00
CA ASN A 576 -36.45 7.41 -13.77
C ASN A 576 -36.04 8.60 -12.91
N TYR A 577 -35.12 9.42 -13.38
CA TYR A 577 -34.81 10.71 -12.79
C TYR A 577 -35.41 11.85 -13.56
N ASN A 578 -36.17 12.69 -12.88
CA ASN A 578 -36.77 13.89 -13.50
C ASN A 578 -35.85 15.11 -13.25
N PRO A 579 -35.17 15.64 -14.29
CA PRO A 579 -34.23 16.75 -14.11
C PRO A 579 -34.87 18.10 -13.75
N LYS A 580 -36.21 18.21 -13.91
CA LYS A 580 -36.95 19.44 -13.60
C LYS A 580 -37.34 19.49 -12.12
N THR A 581 -37.84 18.38 -11.55
CA THR A 581 -38.21 18.27 -10.14
C THR A 581 -37.07 17.83 -9.27
N LYS A 582 -35.99 17.24 -9.84
CA LYS A 582 -34.88 16.61 -9.16
C LYS A 582 -35.30 15.43 -8.27
N GLU A 583 -36.29 14.70 -8.69
CA GLU A 583 -36.87 13.57 -8.00
C GLU A 583 -36.73 12.30 -8.83
N HIS A 584 -36.69 11.16 -8.17
CA HIS A 584 -36.77 9.85 -8.81
C HIS A 584 -38.21 9.31 -8.80
N GLN A 585 -38.50 8.52 -9.79
CA GLN A 585 -39.65 7.64 -9.84
C GLN A 585 -39.13 6.20 -9.93
N CYS A 586 -39.74 5.31 -9.20
CA CYS A 586 -39.40 3.90 -9.21
C CYS A 586 -40.63 3.06 -9.47
N MET A 587 -40.46 1.97 -10.22
CA MET A 587 -41.45 0.92 -10.43
C MET A 587 -40.76 -0.42 -10.16
N ILE A 588 -41.46 -1.29 -9.41
CA ILE A 588 -40.91 -2.61 -9.04
C ILE A 588 -41.96 -3.66 -9.34
N GLU A 589 -41.61 -4.65 -10.15
CA GLU A 589 -42.48 -5.78 -10.45
C GLU A 589 -41.75 -7.10 -10.19
N LYS A 590 -42.46 -8.06 -9.62
CA LYS A 590 -41.99 -9.44 -9.49
C LYS A 590 -42.46 -10.24 -10.72
N ILE A 591 -41.54 -11.03 -11.28
CA ILE A 591 -41.90 -12.00 -12.32
C ILE A 591 -42.18 -13.33 -11.63
N ASP A 592 -43.32 -13.92 -11.96
CA ASP A 592 -43.76 -15.24 -11.53
C ASP A 592 -43.06 -16.36 -12.33
#